data_3b625d444db6674d8653b39300513dc4
#
_entry.id   3b625d444db6674d8653b39300513dc4
#
_cell.length_a   1.000
_cell.length_b   1.000
_cell.length_c   1.000
_cell.angle_alpha   90.00
_cell.angle_beta   90.00
_cell.angle_gamma   90.00
#
_symmetry.space_group_name_H-M   'P 1'
#
loop_
_entity.id
_entity.type
_entity.pdbx_description
1 polymer ?
#
loop_
_entity_poly.entity_id
_entity_poly.type
_entity_poly.pdbx_seq_one_letter_code
_entity_poly.pdbx_strand_id
1 'polypeptide(L)'
;MLKKVLLLVCLSVFVFNAAKAQKDNDARKVLDKTAAIVSNKGGALANFKLSNGKLGAISGTISIKGNKFYARTSKATVWFNGKTQWSYLPSTNEVNVSNPNQSQQAAMNPYTFINMYKSGYNLSMNKVGRDYQVHLVAEKGNKGIPELYVLVDATYKPKQVKMKRGGEWTTITISNFQHKNLSDHLFSFNSKDFPSAEVVDLR
;
A
#
# COMPACT_ATOMS: atom_id res chain seq x y z
N MET A 1 20.70 -42.34 -27.96
CA MET A 1 20.32 -41.97 -26.57
C MET A 1 20.43 -40.48 -26.32
N LEU A 2 21.48 -39.78 -26.75
CA LEU A 2 21.69 -38.34 -26.50
C LEU A 2 20.57 -37.42 -26.97
N LYS A 3 19.97 -37.66 -28.16
CA LYS A 3 18.85 -36.86 -28.70
C LYS A 3 17.55 -36.97 -27.88
N LYS A 4 17.28 -38.13 -27.27
CA LYS A 4 16.09 -38.32 -26.40
C LYS A 4 16.25 -37.64 -25.04
N VAL A 5 17.48 -37.62 -24.49
CA VAL A 5 17.81 -36.93 -23.24
C VAL A 5 17.70 -35.39 -23.43
N LEU A 6 18.18 -34.86 -24.57
CA LEU A 6 18.13 -33.45 -24.89
C LEU A 6 16.67 -32.97 -25.04
N LEU A 7 15.81 -33.79 -25.64
CA LEU A 7 14.36 -33.46 -25.79
C LEU A 7 13.62 -33.41 -24.44
N LEU A 8 13.98 -34.32 -23.51
CA LEU A 8 13.41 -34.35 -22.16
C LEU A 8 13.83 -33.14 -21.31
N VAL A 9 15.09 -32.69 -21.44
CA VAL A 9 15.59 -31.49 -20.75
C VAL A 9 14.91 -30.21 -21.27
N CYS A 10 14.72 -30.08 -22.59
CA CYS A 10 14.01 -28.95 -23.16
C CYS A 10 12.54 -28.91 -22.72
N LEU A 11 11.86 -30.05 -22.62
CA LEU A 11 10.46 -30.09 -22.17
C LEU A 11 10.31 -29.69 -20.70
N SER A 12 11.25 -30.05 -19.82
CA SER A 12 11.22 -29.68 -18.40
C SER A 12 11.39 -28.19 -18.17
N VAL A 13 12.22 -27.52 -18.96
CA VAL A 13 12.43 -26.04 -18.86
C VAL A 13 11.18 -25.27 -19.24
N PHE A 14 10.40 -25.73 -20.23
CA PHE A 14 9.14 -25.08 -20.63
C PHE A 14 8.05 -25.17 -19.56
N VAL A 15 7.95 -26.29 -18.84
CA VAL A 15 6.94 -26.51 -17.80
C VAL A 15 7.20 -25.60 -16.58
N PHE A 16 8.46 -25.39 -16.20
CA PHE A 16 8.82 -24.53 -15.08
C PHE A 16 8.50 -23.05 -15.35
N ASN A 17 8.70 -22.56 -16.57
CA ASN A 17 8.38 -21.19 -16.94
C ASN A 17 6.87 -20.94 -16.99
N ALA A 18 6.08 -21.88 -17.49
CA ALA A 18 4.63 -21.79 -17.53
C ALA A 18 4.00 -21.74 -16.12
N ALA A 19 4.49 -22.56 -15.19
CA ALA A 19 4.02 -22.57 -13.81
C ALA A 19 4.33 -21.26 -13.05
N LYS A 20 5.48 -20.65 -13.36
CA LYS A 20 5.88 -19.35 -12.75
C LYS A 20 5.04 -18.21 -13.29
N ALA A 21 4.82 -18.17 -14.60
CA ALA A 21 3.95 -17.18 -15.26
C ALA A 21 2.48 -17.27 -14.77
N GLN A 22 1.97 -18.50 -14.56
CA GLN A 22 0.63 -18.70 -14.02
C GLN A 22 0.49 -18.14 -12.60
N LYS A 23 1.47 -18.39 -11.71
CA LYS A 23 1.47 -17.89 -10.32
C LYS A 23 1.54 -16.36 -10.27
N ASP A 24 2.31 -15.71 -11.13
CA ASP A 24 2.36 -14.25 -11.25
C ASP A 24 1.00 -13.70 -11.68
N ASN A 25 0.38 -14.30 -12.70
CA ASN A 25 -0.92 -13.88 -13.22
C ASN A 25 -2.03 -13.99 -12.15
N ASP A 26 -2.06 -15.07 -11.39
CA ASP A 26 -3.05 -15.26 -10.33
C ASP A 26 -2.85 -14.27 -9.16
N ALA A 27 -1.59 -13.97 -8.81
CA ALA A 27 -1.26 -12.93 -7.84
C ALA A 27 -1.73 -11.54 -8.30
N ARG A 28 -1.53 -11.20 -9.58
CA ARG A 28 -2.02 -9.94 -10.18
C ARG A 28 -3.53 -9.85 -10.12
N LYS A 29 -4.26 -10.90 -10.48
CA LYS A 29 -5.73 -10.93 -10.40
C LYS A 29 -6.25 -10.66 -8.99
N VAL A 30 -5.59 -11.20 -7.96
CA VAL A 30 -5.95 -10.92 -6.55
C VAL A 30 -5.74 -9.45 -6.23
N LEU A 31 -4.59 -8.87 -6.61
CA LEU A 31 -4.31 -7.46 -6.35
C LEU A 31 -5.19 -6.52 -7.18
N ASP A 32 -5.54 -6.87 -8.43
CA ASP A 32 -6.49 -6.11 -9.25
C ASP A 32 -7.87 -6.01 -8.58
N LYS A 33 -8.39 -7.13 -8.05
CA LYS A 33 -9.65 -7.14 -7.30
C LYS A 33 -9.55 -6.33 -6.01
N THR A 34 -8.45 -6.43 -5.28
CA THR A 34 -8.18 -5.62 -4.09
C THR A 34 -8.13 -4.14 -4.44
N ALA A 35 -7.42 -3.78 -5.50
CA ALA A 35 -7.33 -2.40 -6.00
C ALA A 35 -8.72 -1.84 -6.35
N ALA A 36 -9.56 -2.60 -7.04
CA ALA A 36 -10.92 -2.20 -7.39
C ALA A 36 -11.80 -1.96 -6.15
N ILE A 37 -11.64 -2.78 -5.10
CA ILE A 37 -12.34 -2.61 -3.82
C ILE A 37 -11.88 -1.34 -3.11
N VAL A 38 -10.57 -1.12 -3.02
CA VAL A 38 -10.01 0.02 -2.27
C VAL A 38 -10.21 1.34 -3.00
N SER A 39 -10.10 1.36 -4.32
CA SER A 39 -10.30 2.56 -5.15
C SER A 39 -11.75 2.82 -5.57
N ASN A 40 -12.71 2.33 -4.81
CA ASN A 40 -14.13 2.60 -5.04
C ASN A 40 -14.40 4.12 -5.19
N LYS A 41 -15.24 4.49 -6.18
CA LYS A 41 -15.53 5.91 -6.51
C LYS A 41 -16.08 6.71 -5.33
N GLY A 42 -16.84 6.08 -4.43
CA GLY A 42 -17.34 6.71 -3.21
C GLY A 42 -16.27 6.92 -2.16
N GLY A 43 -15.27 6.05 -2.17
CA GLY A 43 -14.20 5.98 -1.18
C GLY A 43 -14.37 4.84 -0.18
N ALA A 44 -13.37 4.71 0.67
CA ALA A 44 -13.31 3.71 1.73
C ALA A 44 -12.70 4.30 3.00
N LEU A 45 -13.03 3.71 4.14
CA LEU A 45 -12.40 3.99 5.42
C LEU A 45 -11.98 2.68 6.10
N ALA A 46 -10.95 2.78 6.93
CA ALA A 46 -10.48 1.66 7.74
C ALA A 46 -9.75 2.14 8.99
N ASN A 47 -9.63 1.26 9.97
CA ASN A 47 -8.67 1.41 11.04
C ASN A 47 -7.35 0.76 10.61
N PHE A 48 -6.23 1.31 11.08
CA PHE A 48 -4.92 0.70 10.88
C PHE A 48 -4.12 0.67 12.17
N LYS A 49 -3.23 -0.33 12.26
CA LYS A 49 -2.16 -0.39 13.25
C LYS A 49 -0.84 -0.62 12.51
N LEU A 50 0.03 0.38 12.58
CA LEU A 50 1.39 0.30 12.05
C LEU A 50 2.30 -0.16 13.18
N SER A 51 3.18 -1.14 12.91
CA SER A 51 4.24 -1.57 13.82
C SER A 51 5.57 -1.69 13.08
N ASN A 52 6.61 -1.15 13.72
CA ASN A 52 7.99 -1.18 13.24
C ASN A 52 8.91 -1.26 14.46
N GLY A 53 10.04 -1.96 14.34
CA GLY A 53 10.96 -2.18 15.47
C GLY A 53 11.46 -0.89 16.15
N LYS A 54 11.64 0.18 15.36
CA LYS A 54 12.14 1.48 15.88
C LYS A 54 11.02 2.42 16.32
N LEU A 55 9.88 2.43 15.60
CA LEU A 55 8.80 3.39 15.83
C LEU A 55 7.78 2.92 16.86
N GLY A 56 7.88 1.65 17.31
CA GLY A 56 6.85 1.05 18.12
C GLY A 56 5.54 0.82 17.36
N ALA A 57 4.42 0.94 18.07
CA ALA A 57 3.08 0.75 17.48
C ALA A 57 2.33 2.08 17.43
N ILE A 58 1.78 2.40 16.25
CA ILE A 58 0.95 3.58 16.00
C ILE A 58 -0.39 3.09 15.43
N SER A 59 -1.50 3.49 16.04
CA SER A 59 -2.84 3.17 15.55
C SER A 59 -3.54 4.44 15.07
N GLY A 60 -4.45 4.27 14.12
CA GLY A 60 -5.21 5.38 13.58
C GLY A 60 -6.33 4.95 12.66
N THR A 61 -6.94 5.94 12.02
CA THR A 61 -7.96 5.77 10.99
C THR A 61 -7.45 6.33 9.67
N ILE A 62 -7.91 5.76 8.57
CA ILE A 62 -7.63 6.27 7.23
C ILE A 62 -8.90 6.26 6.38
N SER A 63 -9.09 7.34 5.63
CA SER A 63 -10.11 7.48 4.60
C SER A 63 -9.42 7.69 3.25
N ILE A 64 -9.95 7.07 2.19
CA ILE A 64 -9.36 7.12 0.85
C ILE A 64 -10.46 7.32 -0.18
N LYS A 65 -10.15 8.13 -1.21
CA LYS A 65 -11.00 8.29 -2.38
C LYS A 65 -10.12 8.59 -3.60
N GLY A 66 -10.03 7.64 -4.53
CA GLY A 66 -9.09 7.74 -5.64
C GLY A 66 -7.64 7.84 -5.16
N ASN A 67 -6.94 8.92 -5.50
CA ASN A 67 -5.58 9.21 -5.06
C ASN A 67 -5.51 10.09 -3.78
N LYS A 68 -6.66 10.47 -3.21
CA LYS A 68 -6.75 11.31 -2.01
C LYS A 68 -6.78 10.46 -0.76
N PHE A 69 -6.20 10.95 0.34
CA PHE A 69 -6.34 10.30 1.63
C PHE A 69 -6.40 11.30 2.79
N TYR A 70 -7.03 10.86 3.85
CA TYR A 70 -7.05 11.50 5.17
C TYR A 70 -6.68 10.45 6.20
N ALA A 71 -5.63 10.68 6.98
CA ALA A 71 -5.19 9.76 8.02
C ALA A 71 -5.06 10.50 9.35
N ARG A 72 -5.52 9.86 10.42
CA ARG A 72 -5.46 10.42 11.78
C ARG A 72 -4.90 9.40 12.75
N THR A 73 -3.92 9.85 13.53
CA THR A 73 -3.33 9.13 14.67
C THR A 73 -3.29 10.05 15.89
N SER A 74 -2.84 9.56 17.03
CA SER A 74 -2.56 10.43 18.19
C SER A 74 -1.38 11.37 17.98
N LYS A 75 -0.49 11.09 17.02
CA LYS A 75 0.75 11.86 16.78
C LYS A 75 0.67 12.82 15.61
N ALA A 76 -0.21 12.57 14.65
CA ALA A 76 -0.35 13.41 13.47
C ALA A 76 -1.72 13.23 12.81
N THR A 77 -2.18 14.28 12.13
CA THR A 77 -3.27 14.21 11.16
C THR A 77 -2.76 14.65 9.82
N VAL A 78 -3.01 13.85 8.78
CA VAL A 78 -2.51 14.10 7.42
C VAL A 78 -3.67 14.14 6.44
N TRP A 79 -3.71 15.17 5.62
CA TRP A 79 -4.61 15.35 4.49
C TRP A 79 -3.79 15.33 3.20
N PHE A 80 -4.29 14.69 2.18
CA PHE A 80 -3.74 14.73 0.83
C PHE A 80 -4.86 14.80 -0.20
N ASN A 81 -4.93 15.88 -0.95
CA ASN A 81 -6.00 16.11 -1.92
C ASN A 81 -5.68 15.61 -3.35
N GLY A 82 -4.58 14.86 -3.49
CA GLY A 82 -4.07 14.39 -4.78
C GLY A 82 -2.91 15.23 -5.34
N LYS A 83 -2.62 16.40 -4.74
CA LYS A 83 -1.51 17.29 -5.11
C LYS A 83 -0.77 17.79 -3.88
N THR A 84 -1.49 18.43 -2.97
CA THR A 84 -0.94 19.05 -1.76
C THR A 84 -1.23 18.17 -0.56
N GLN A 85 -0.25 18.06 0.32
CA GLN A 85 -0.34 17.41 1.60
C GLN A 85 -0.24 18.44 2.71
N TRP A 86 -1.07 18.26 3.73
CA TRP A 86 -1.00 18.97 5.01
C TRP A 86 -0.77 17.96 6.11
N SER A 87 0.17 18.22 7.00
CA SER A 87 0.49 17.35 8.14
C SER A 87 0.46 18.17 9.42
N TYR A 88 -0.60 18.00 10.21
CA TYR A 88 -0.73 18.62 11.52
C TYR A 88 -0.06 17.76 12.57
N LEU A 89 0.81 18.37 13.36
CA LEU A 89 1.54 17.78 14.48
C LEU A 89 1.04 18.41 15.79
N PRO A 90 0.22 17.70 16.59
CA PRO A 90 -0.28 18.23 17.86
C PRO A 90 0.81 18.62 18.85
N SER A 91 1.97 17.96 18.80
CA SER A 91 3.10 18.21 19.74
C SER A 91 3.72 19.60 19.57
N THR A 92 3.73 20.13 18.36
CA THR A 92 4.30 21.46 18.04
C THR A 92 3.23 22.46 17.68
N ASN A 93 1.98 22.03 17.53
CA ASN A 93 0.85 22.80 17.00
C ASN A 93 1.14 23.41 15.63
N GLU A 94 1.83 22.66 14.76
CA GLU A 94 2.23 23.08 13.43
C GLU A 94 1.51 22.29 12.34
N VAL A 95 1.23 22.96 11.21
CA VAL A 95 0.76 22.35 9.96
C VAL A 95 1.80 22.54 8.88
N ASN A 96 2.49 21.47 8.53
CA ASN A 96 3.43 21.46 7.41
C ASN A 96 2.68 21.24 6.08
N VAL A 97 2.90 22.12 5.11
CA VAL A 97 2.32 22.06 3.76
C VAL A 97 3.38 21.67 2.75
N SER A 98 3.14 20.67 1.94
CA SER A 98 4.08 20.20 0.91
C SER A 98 3.39 19.66 -0.32
N ASN A 99 4.12 19.59 -1.44
CA ASN A 99 3.69 18.86 -2.63
C ASN A 99 4.60 17.64 -2.81
N PRO A 100 4.27 16.49 -2.18
CA PRO A 100 5.13 15.32 -2.20
C PRO A 100 5.27 14.77 -3.62
N ASN A 101 6.51 14.43 -4.01
CA ASN A 101 6.77 13.71 -5.25
C ASN A 101 6.24 12.26 -5.18
N GLN A 102 6.23 11.55 -6.31
CA GLN A 102 5.68 10.20 -6.40
C GLN A 102 6.32 9.21 -5.40
N SER A 103 7.62 9.31 -5.16
CA SER A 103 8.33 8.45 -4.20
C SER A 103 7.93 8.76 -2.73
N GLN A 104 7.75 10.05 -2.41
CA GLN A 104 7.27 10.48 -1.10
C GLN A 104 5.81 10.08 -0.88
N GLN A 105 4.94 10.24 -1.88
CA GLN A 105 3.56 9.76 -1.83
C GLN A 105 3.50 8.26 -1.58
N ALA A 106 4.35 7.48 -2.28
CA ALA A 106 4.45 6.03 -2.09
C ALA A 106 4.86 5.65 -0.65
N ALA A 107 5.64 6.48 0.01
CA ALA A 107 6.07 6.24 1.38
C ALA A 107 5.01 6.53 2.43
N MET A 108 4.07 7.42 2.14
CA MET A 108 3.11 7.98 3.10
C MET A 108 1.70 7.42 2.96
N ASN A 109 1.35 6.99 1.75
CA ASN A 109 0.06 6.39 1.48
C ASN A 109 0.17 4.86 1.62
N PRO A 110 -0.42 4.24 2.67
CA PRO A 110 -0.38 2.79 2.86
C PRO A 110 -1.06 2.00 1.73
N TYR A 111 -1.73 2.69 0.82
CA TYR A 111 -2.38 2.07 -0.34
C TYR A 111 -1.59 2.23 -1.64
N THR A 112 -0.39 2.79 -1.63
CA THR A 112 0.47 2.81 -2.82
C THR A 112 0.83 1.42 -3.32
N PHE A 113 0.83 0.40 -2.44
CA PHE A 113 0.97 -1.00 -2.87
C PHE A 113 -0.08 -1.40 -3.91
N ILE A 114 -1.27 -0.75 -3.92
CA ILE A 114 -2.36 -0.99 -4.89
C ILE A 114 -1.94 -0.68 -6.33
N ASN A 115 -0.92 0.15 -6.52
CA ASN A 115 -0.40 0.50 -7.84
C ASN A 115 1.01 -0.04 -8.08
N MET A 116 1.77 -0.34 -7.02
CA MET A 116 3.17 -0.76 -7.12
C MET A 116 3.34 -2.11 -7.84
N TYR A 117 2.39 -3.04 -7.69
CA TYR A 117 2.48 -4.36 -8.29
C TYR A 117 2.37 -4.36 -9.81
N LYS A 118 1.92 -3.25 -10.42
CA LYS A 118 1.69 -3.16 -11.87
C LYS A 118 2.97 -3.26 -12.68
N SER A 119 4.10 -2.82 -12.13
CA SER A 119 5.41 -2.89 -12.78
C SER A 119 6.55 -2.93 -11.77
N GLY A 120 7.69 -3.52 -12.17
CA GLY A 120 8.91 -3.53 -11.37
C GLY A 120 8.94 -4.53 -10.21
N TYR A 121 7.98 -5.48 -10.18
CA TYR A 121 7.92 -6.55 -9.18
C TYR A 121 7.61 -7.89 -9.82
N ASN A 122 8.31 -8.93 -9.35
CA ASN A 122 7.94 -10.32 -9.53
C ASN A 122 6.96 -10.71 -8.43
N LEU A 123 5.84 -11.32 -8.82
CA LEU A 123 4.78 -11.68 -7.90
C LEU A 123 4.69 -13.18 -7.70
N SER A 124 4.29 -13.56 -6.50
CA SER A 124 3.85 -14.92 -6.20
C SER A 124 2.70 -14.86 -5.17
N MET A 125 1.91 -15.92 -5.09
CA MET A 125 0.77 -15.99 -4.19
C MET A 125 0.68 -17.34 -3.51
N ASN A 126 0.32 -17.34 -2.24
CA ASN A 126 -0.04 -18.51 -1.45
C ASN A 126 -1.39 -18.29 -0.76
N LYS A 127 -2.09 -19.37 -0.44
CA LYS A 127 -3.24 -19.33 0.47
C LYS A 127 -2.77 -19.47 1.91
N VAL A 128 -3.33 -18.64 2.79
CA VAL A 128 -3.15 -18.71 4.24
C VAL A 128 -4.53 -18.90 4.86
N GLY A 129 -4.89 -20.15 5.10
CA GLY A 129 -6.26 -20.52 5.42
C GLY A 129 -7.21 -20.16 4.27
N ARG A 130 -8.15 -19.25 4.53
CA ARG A 130 -9.12 -18.75 3.54
C ARG A 130 -8.65 -17.49 2.81
N ASP A 131 -7.56 -16.89 3.27
CA ASP A 131 -7.01 -15.64 2.78
C ASP A 131 -5.98 -15.87 1.67
N TYR A 132 -5.67 -14.81 0.91
CA TYR A 132 -4.62 -14.79 -0.10
C TYR A 132 -3.46 -13.95 0.40
N GLN A 133 -2.25 -14.51 0.43
CA GLN A 133 -1.02 -13.76 0.68
C GLN A 133 -0.26 -13.61 -0.62
N VAL A 134 -0.15 -12.37 -1.10
CA VAL A 134 0.65 -12.03 -2.27
C VAL A 134 2.00 -11.51 -1.81
N HIS A 135 3.07 -12.08 -2.36
CA HIS A 135 4.46 -11.69 -2.14
C HIS A 135 4.99 -10.99 -3.38
N LEU A 136 5.56 -9.81 -3.20
CA LEU A 136 6.14 -8.99 -4.24
C LEU A 136 7.63 -8.80 -3.93
N VAL A 137 8.47 -9.11 -4.90
CA VAL A 137 9.92 -8.90 -4.84
C VAL A 137 10.32 -7.96 -5.95
N ALA A 138 10.97 -6.86 -5.60
CA ALA A 138 11.38 -5.85 -6.57
C ALA A 138 12.36 -6.42 -7.59
N GLU A 139 12.18 -6.06 -8.84
CA GLU A 139 13.14 -6.30 -9.91
C GLU A 139 14.40 -5.44 -9.72
N LYS A 140 15.49 -5.83 -10.39
CA LYS A 140 16.75 -5.08 -10.33
C LYS A 140 16.52 -3.61 -10.69
N GLY A 141 16.94 -2.69 -9.81
CA GLY A 141 16.80 -1.24 -10.00
C GLY A 141 15.71 -0.57 -9.15
N ASN A 142 14.73 -1.31 -8.66
CA ASN A 142 13.72 -0.75 -7.75
C ASN A 142 14.19 -0.82 -6.28
N LYS A 143 14.73 0.31 -5.78
CA LYS A 143 15.40 0.35 -4.47
C LYS A 143 14.52 0.83 -3.31
N GLY A 144 13.33 1.36 -3.58
CA GLY A 144 12.49 1.99 -2.53
C GLY A 144 11.91 0.99 -1.54
N ILE A 145 11.21 -0.02 -2.05
CA ILE A 145 10.63 -1.13 -1.26
C ILE A 145 11.04 -2.44 -1.94
N PRO A 146 12.13 -3.10 -1.48
CA PRO A 146 12.65 -4.29 -2.15
C PRO A 146 11.72 -5.50 -2.02
N GLU A 147 10.90 -5.55 -0.97
CA GLU A 147 10.07 -6.71 -0.68
C GLU A 147 8.83 -6.31 0.10
N LEU A 148 7.68 -6.87 -0.27
CA LEU A 148 6.45 -6.69 0.50
C LEU A 148 5.50 -7.89 0.37
N TYR A 149 4.66 -8.05 1.40
CA TYR A 149 3.57 -9.02 1.46
C TYR A 149 2.25 -8.27 1.61
N VAL A 150 1.25 -8.67 0.86
CA VAL A 150 -0.12 -8.18 0.97
C VAL A 150 -1.02 -9.35 1.33
N LEU A 151 -1.64 -9.30 2.49
CA LEU A 151 -2.65 -10.27 2.92
C LEU A 151 -4.04 -9.68 2.68
N VAL A 152 -4.86 -10.40 1.96
CA VAL A 152 -6.25 -10.04 1.68
C VAL A 152 -7.18 -11.19 2.06
N ASP A 153 -8.40 -10.88 2.46
CA ASP A 153 -9.38 -11.92 2.79
C ASP A 153 -9.96 -12.59 1.54
N ALA A 154 -10.81 -13.60 1.74
CA ALA A 154 -11.49 -14.32 0.66
C ALA A 154 -12.40 -13.42 -0.20
N THR A 155 -12.76 -12.22 0.26
CA THR A 155 -13.52 -11.20 -0.47
C THR A 155 -12.63 -10.10 -1.06
N TYR A 156 -11.32 -10.30 -1.07
CA TYR A 156 -10.28 -9.38 -1.57
C TYR A 156 -10.15 -8.07 -0.78
N LYS A 157 -10.68 -7.97 0.44
CA LYS A 157 -10.44 -6.83 1.32
C LYS A 157 -9.05 -6.91 1.93
N PRO A 158 -8.28 -5.81 1.99
CA PRO A 158 -6.95 -5.83 2.56
C PRO A 158 -7.02 -6.04 4.09
N LYS A 159 -6.17 -6.94 4.61
CA LYS A 159 -6.02 -7.23 6.04
C LYS A 159 -4.67 -6.78 6.59
N GLN A 160 -3.61 -6.93 5.80
CA GLN A 160 -2.27 -6.58 6.24
C GLN A 160 -1.37 -6.26 5.05
N VAL A 161 -0.50 -5.30 5.24
CA VAL A 161 0.65 -5.04 4.38
C VAL A 161 1.90 -5.11 5.24
N LYS A 162 2.87 -5.93 4.84
CA LYS A 162 4.18 -6.01 5.48
C LYS A 162 5.23 -5.65 4.45
N MET A 163 5.99 -4.59 4.67
CA MET A 163 6.95 -4.06 3.71
C MET A 163 8.34 -3.91 4.32
N LYS A 164 9.36 -4.19 3.52
CA LYS A 164 10.76 -4.01 3.89
C LYS A 164 11.26 -2.67 3.35
N ARG A 165 11.83 -1.84 4.20
CA ARG A 165 12.40 -0.54 3.82
C ARG A 165 13.63 -0.26 4.66
N GLY A 166 14.73 0.11 4.03
CA GLY A 166 15.99 0.38 4.74
C GLY A 166 16.46 -0.80 5.61
N GLY A 167 16.21 -2.04 5.17
CA GLY A 167 16.55 -3.26 5.92
C GLY A 167 15.53 -3.66 7.00
N GLU A 168 14.57 -2.78 7.36
CA GLU A 168 13.59 -3.04 8.41
C GLU A 168 12.20 -3.40 7.88
N TRP A 169 11.48 -4.21 8.65
CA TRP A 169 10.11 -4.56 8.35
C TRP A 169 9.13 -3.61 9.05
N THR A 170 8.20 -3.09 8.28
CA THR A 170 7.03 -2.37 8.78
C THR A 170 5.79 -3.19 8.47
N THR A 171 4.95 -3.41 9.47
CA THR A 171 3.67 -4.12 9.33
C THR A 171 2.53 -3.14 9.55
N ILE A 172 1.59 -3.09 8.61
CA ILE A 172 0.34 -2.33 8.71
C ILE A 172 -0.79 -3.34 8.73
N THR A 173 -1.45 -3.47 9.87
CA THR A 173 -2.67 -4.29 10.03
C THR A 173 -3.87 -3.41 9.78
N ILE A 174 -4.83 -3.88 8.98
CA ILE A 174 -6.02 -3.15 8.56
C ILE A 174 -7.24 -3.85 9.15
N SER A 175 -8.15 -3.08 9.73
CA SER A 175 -9.39 -3.57 10.30
C SER A 175 -10.55 -2.62 10.01
N ASN A 176 -11.78 -3.09 10.18
CA ASN A 176 -13.00 -2.29 9.98
C ASN A 176 -13.05 -1.60 8.60
N PHE A 177 -12.57 -2.29 7.56
CA PHE A 177 -12.62 -1.76 6.20
C PHE A 177 -14.07 -1.67 5.71
N GLN A 178 -14.48 -0.46 5.31
CA GLN A 178 -15.83 -0.15 4.85
C GLN A 178 -15.80 0.74 3.63
N HIS A 179 -16.68 0.50 2.66
CA HIS A 179 -17.00 1.48 1.63
C HIS A 179 -17.88 2.58 2.22
N LYS A 180 -17.61 3.83 1.86
CA LYS A 180 -18.39 4.97 2.30
C LYS A 180 -18.36 6.06 1.23
N ASN A 181 -19.48 6.74 1.03
CA ASN A 181 -19.51 7.91 0.16
C ASN A 181 -18.89 9.09 0.90
N LEU A 182 -17.62 9.40 0.59
CA LEU A 182 -16.82 10.42 1.25
C LEU A 182 -16.86 11.72 0.47
N SER A 183 -17.07 12.84 1.19
CA SER A 183 -16.96 14.18 0.61
C SER A 183 -15.51 14.50 0.26
N ASP A 184 -15.29 15.22 -0.83
CA ASP A 184 -13.96 15.67 -1.24
C ASP A 184 -13.33 16.68 -0.27
N HIS A 185 -14.13 17.40 0.47
CA HIS A 185 -13.67 18.33 1.52
C HIS A 185 -12.91 17.63 2.65
N LEU A 186 -13.17 16.33 2.88
CA LEU A 186 -12.47 15.55 3.89
C LEU A 186 -10.95 15.48 3.64
N PHE A 187 -10.51 15.64 2.41
CA PHE A 187 -9.12 15.43 1.99
C PHE A 187 -8.29 16.71 1.91
N SER A 188 -8.85 17.83 2.36
CA SER A 188 -8.18 19.13 2.38
C SER A 188 -8.17 19.70 3.81
N PHE A 189 -7.06 20.29 4.18
CA PHE A 189 -6.93 21.02 5.43
C PHE A 189 -7.79 22.29 5.40
N ASN A 190 -8.46 22.56 6.51
CA ASN A 190 -9.19 23.80 6.73
C ASN A 190 -8.59 24.54 7.94
N SER A 191 -8.00 25.70 7.71
CA SER A 191 -7.35 26.49 8.76
C SER A 191 -8.30 26.95 9.86
N LYS A 192 -9.59 27.05 9.58
CA LYS A 192 -10.61 27.45 10.58
C LYS A 192 -10.76 26.41 11.70
N ASP A 193 -10.44 25.13 11.41
CA ASP A 193 -10.50 24.06 12.40
C ASP A 193 -9.26 24.04 13.30
N PHE A 194 -8.22 24.81 12.94
CA PHE A 194 -6.92 24.89 13.63
C PHE A 194 -6.46 26.36 13.75
N PRO A 195 -7.22 27.24 14.41
CA PRO A 195 -6.99 28.68 14.37
C PRO A 195 -5.67 29.13 15.05
N SER A 196 -5.12 28.31 15.93
CA SER A 196 -3.86 28.58 16.65
C SER A 196 -2.66 27.85 16.08
N ALA A 197 -2.83 27.02 15.04
CA ALA A 197 -1.73 26.27 14.47
C ALA A 197 -0.87 27.14 13.56
N GLU A 198 0.45 27.04 13.70
CA GLU A 198 1.39 27.64 12.77
C GLU A 198 1.40 26.85 11.46
N VAL A 199 1.26 27.56 10.34
CA VAL A 199 1.29 26.95 9.00
C VAL A 199 2.65 27.20 8.36
N VAL A 200 3.43 26.13 8.20
CA VAL A 200 4.75 26.13 7.57
C VAL A 200 4.63 25.63 6.13
N ASP A 201 4.78 26.53 5.17
CA ASP A 201 4.70 26.20 3.74
C ASP A 201 6.07 25.77 3.20
N LEU A 202 6.19 24.50 2.83
CA LEU A 202 7.41 23.85 2.33
C LEU A 202 7.34 23.54 0.82
N ARG A 203 6.39 24.13 0.09
CA ARG A 203 6.19 23.90 -1.34
C ARG A 203 7.20 24.59 -2.21
#